data_bcde0e3034e60c43e3f354c4d0de1931
#
_entry.id   bcde0e3034e60c43e3f354c4d0de1931
#
_cell.length_a   1.000
_cell.length_b   1.000
_cell.length_c   1.000
_cell.angle_alpha   90.00
_cell.angle_beta   90.00
_cell.angle_gamma   90.00
#
_symmetry.space_group_name_H-M   'P 1'
#
loop_
_entity.id
_entity.type
_entity.pdbx_description
1 polymer ?
#
loop_
_entity_poly.entity_id
_entity_poly.type
_entity_poly.pdbx_seq_one_letter_code
_entity_poly.pdbx_strand_id
1 'polypeptide(L)'
;MSIRPFRDIKRKKTRKIKVGNVEVGGDAPISVQSMTNTLTTDIDSTIKQINELTEAGADIVRVSCPDQDSSLALKKILKHVSVPVVADIHFHYKRAIEAAESGANCLRINPGNIGSKEKVQEVLKAAKDNNCSLRVGVNAGSLEKSLLEKYKEPCPEALVESAVNNIKFLEDEDFLNFKISVKSSDVFLSTKAYRALSKVCNYPLHLGITEAGSLTSGSIKSSIGIGMLLMEGIGDTIRVSLSADPVEEVKIGYEILKSLNLRHKGVQIISCPSCARQGFPVIDTVKILEEKLSHIKEPITLSIIGCVVNGPGEAAQTQIGLTGGGKDDHMIHLSGLPHHKVASSKIIEEVVSLVENKSKELQKN
;
A
#
# COMPACT_ATOMS: atom_id res chain seq x y z
N MET A 1 -23.20 15.27 -4.12
CA MET A 1 -22.12 15.63 -5.11
C MET A 1 -21.00 16.28 -4.34
N SER A 2 -19.78 15.87 -4.57
CA SER A 2 -18.60 16.49 -3.96
C SER A 2 -18.53 17.97 -4.36
N ILE A 3 -18.29 18.88 -3.40
CA ILE A 3 -18.06 20.30 -3.66
C ILE A 3 -16.75 20.49 -4.47
N ARG A 4 -15.95 19.43 -4.60
CA ARG A 4 -14.63 19.44 -5.25
C ARG A 4 -14.51 18.27 -6.24
N PRO A 5 -15.26 18.31 -7.37
CA PRO A 5 -15.30 17.20 -8.34
C PRO A 5 -13.92 16.90 -8.97
N PHE A 6 -12.97 17.84 -8.91
CA PHE A 6 -11.60 17.63 -9.36
C PHE A 6 -10.79 16.67 -8.47
N ARG A 7 -11.30 16.31 -7.27
CA ARG A 7 -10.71 15.28 -6.39
C ARG A 7 -11.26 13.89 -6.62
N ASP A 8 -12.29 13.75 -7.44
CA ASP A 8 -12.97 12.47 -7.65
C ASP A 8 -12.20 11.61 -8.65
N ILE A 9 -11.55 10.57 -8.18
CA ILE A 9 -10.86 9.59 -9.00
C ILE A 9 -11.85 8.49 -9.40
N LYS A 10 -12.11 8.37 -10.70
CA LYS A 10 -12.95 7.29 -11.25
C LYS A 10 -12.09 6.03 -11.38
N ARG A 11 -12.16 5.15 -10.39
CA ARG A 11 -11.44 3.89 -10.43
C ARG A 11 -11.98 2.97 -11.52
N LYS A 12 -11.07 2.32 -12.25
CA LYS A 12 -11.43 1.23 -13.16
C LYS A 12 -12.01 0.09 -12.33
N LYS A 13 -13.21 -0.37 -12.69
CA LYS A 13 -13.82 -1.56 -12.08
C LYS A 13 -13.16 -2.81 -12.66
N THR A 14 -12.33 -3.46 -11.87
CA THR A 14 -11.72 -4.75 -12.16
C THR A 14 -12.56 -5.89 -11.58
N ARG A 15 -12.26 -7.14 -11.98
CA ARG A 15 -12.86 -8.32 -11.38
C ARG A 15 -12.52 -8.35 -9.88
N LYS A 16 -13.52 -8.59 -9.05
CA LYS A 16 -13.28 -8.77 -7.61
C LYS A 16 -12.74 -10.17 -7.34
N ILE A 17 -11.65 -10.26 -6.58
CA ILE A 17 -11.05 -11.49 -6.06
C ILE A 17 -10.92 -11.40 -4.54
N LYS A 18 -10.54 -12.51 -3.90
CA LYS A 18 -10.27 -12.54 -2.46
C LYS A 18 -8.84 -13.01 -2.17
N VAL A 19 -8.21 -12.38 -1.20
CA VAL A 19 -6.96 -12.83 -0.58
C VAL A 19 -7.28 -13.08 0.90
N GLY A 20 -7.60 -14.31 1.25
CA GLY A 20 -8.21 -14.61 2.55
C GLY A 20 -9.54 -13.86 2.73
N ASN A 21 -9.61 -13.04 3.77
CA ASN A 21 -10.75 -12.18 4.07
C ASN A 21 -10.70 -10.79 3.40
N VAL A 22 -9.61 -10.47 2.71
CA VAL A 22 -9.44 -9.17 2.04
C VAL A 22 -9.94 -9.24 0.59
N GLU A 23 -10.94 -8.43 0.26
CA GLU A 23 -11.41 -8.23 -1.11
C GLU A 23 -10.44 -7.32 -1.87
N VAL A 24 -10.15 -7.66 -3.13
CA VAL A 24 -9.26 -6.90 -4.03
C VAL A 24 -9.94 -6.75 -5.39
N GLY A 25 -9.97 -5.55 -5.91
CA GLY A 25 -10.66 -5.24 -7.17
C GLY A 25 -12.12 -4.82 -6.99
N GLY A 26 -12.79 -4.50 -8.07
CA GLY A 26 -14.14 -3.97 -8.05
C GLY A 26 -14.21 -2.63 -7.31
N ASP A 27 -15.12 -2.55 -6.36
CA ASP A 27 -15.31 -1.37 -5.50
C ASP A 27 -14.58 -1.50 -4.14
N ALA A 28 -13.79 -2.59 -3.93
CA ALA A 28 -13.06 -2.80 -2.68
C ALA A 28 -12.02 -1.69 -2.44
N PRO A 29 -11.74 -1.33 -1.19
CA PRO A 29 -10.67 -0.39 -0.86
C PRO A 29 -9.33 -0.87 -1.42
N ILE A 30 -8.48 0.07 -1.85
CA ILE A 30 -7.13 -0.28 -2.32
C ILE A 30 -6.34 -0.81 -1.13
N SER A 31 -5.88 -2.06 -1.22
CA SER A 31 -5.15 -2.70 -0.12
C SER A 31 -3.66 -2.35 -0.14
N VAL A 32 -3.09 -2.17 1.05
CA VAL A 32 -1.65 -1.97 1.25
C VAL A 32 -1.03 -3.30 1.63
N GLN A 33 -0.06 -3.75 0.83
CA GLN A 33 0.71 -4.96 1.09
C GLN A 33 2.15 -4.59 1.44
N SER A 34 2.76 -5.27 2.42
CA SER A 34 4.20 -5.27 2.64
C SER A 34 4.76 -6.69 2.65
N MET A 35 6.03 -6.85 2.97
CA MET A 35 6.71 -8.13 2.95
C MET A 35 7.71 -8.20 4.10
N THR A 36 7.80 -9.38 4.74
CA THR A 36 8.84 -9.65 5.73
C THR A 36 10.23 -9.70 5.08
N ASN A 37 11.24 -9.28 5.83
CA ASN A 37 12.66 -9.42 5.47
C ASN A 37 13.40 -10.37 6.40
N THR A 38 12.71 -11.02 7.33
CA THR A 38 13.24 -12.09 8.18
C THR A 38 13.45 -13.38 7.38
N LEU A 39 14.32 -14.25 7.86
CA LEU A 39 14.38 -15.62 7.37
C LEU A 39 13.09 -16.34 7.77
N THR A 40 12.38 -16.91 6.82
CA THR A 40 11.08 -17.57 7.08
C THR A 40 11.23 -18.75 8.04
N THR A 41 12.39 -19.39 8.07
CA THR A 41 12.74 -20.46 9.02
C THR A 41 12.91 -19.97 10.46
N ASP A 42 13.14 -18.67 10.67
CA ASP A 42 13.05 -18.01 11.97
C ASP A 42 11.59 -17.61 12.22
N ILE A 43 10.83 -18.57 12.76
CA ILE A 43 9.38 -18.49 12.91
C ILE A 43 8.99 -17.32 13.83
N ASP A 44 9.67 -17.17 14.97
CA ASP A 44 9.31 -16.19 15.99
C ASP A 44 9.56 -14.76 15.49
N SER A 45 10.72 -14.52 14.88
CA SER A 45 11.04 -13.22 14.27
C SER A 45 10.09 -12.88 13.13
N THR A 46 9.70 -13.89 12.32
CA THR A 46 8.77 -13.67 11.21
C THR A 46 7.35 -13.36 11.72
N ILE A 47 6.85 -14.07 12.72
CA ILE A 47 5.56 -13.78 13.36
C ILE A 47 5.56 -12.36 13.94
N LYS A 48 6.60 -12.01 14.68
CA LYS A 48 6.76 -10.67 15.27
C LYS A 48 6.67 -9.60 14.19
N GLN A 49 7.44 -9.73 13.12
CA GLN A 49 7.45 -8.75 12.03
C GLN A 49 6.11 -8.69 11.28
N ILE A 50 5.42 -9.82 11.06
CA ILE A 50 4.06 -9.81 10.49
C ILE A 50 3.10 -9.02 11.38
N ASN A 51 3.17 -9.17 12.70
CA ASN A 51 2.33 -8.45 13.64
C ASN A 51 2.64 -6.95 13.62
N GLU A 52 3.91 -6.56 13.61
CA GLU A 52 4.34 -5.15 13.47
C GLU A 52 3.81 -4.51 12.17
N LEU A 53 3.88 -5.23 11.04
CA LEU A 53 3.31 -4.80 9.77
C LEU A 53 1.78 -4.66 9.84
N THR A 54 1.11 -5.58 10.52
CA THR A 54 -0.35 -5.56 10.70
C THR A 54 -0.78 -4.37 11.58
N GLU A 55 -0.06 -4.10 12.64
CA GLU A 55 -0.28 -2.93 13.51
C GLU A 55 -0.07 -1.62 12.77
N ALA A 56 0.96 -1.54 11.93
CA ALA A 56 1.19 -0.41 11.04
C ALA A 56 0.06 -0.23 10.01
N GLY A 57 -0.70 -1.32 9.72
CA GLY A 57 -1.88 -1.30 8.88
C GLY A 57 -1.78 -2.07 7.57
N ALA A 58 -0.79 -2.93 7.40
CA ALA A 58 -0.77 -3.81 6.25
C ALA A 58 -2.05 -4.67 6.19
N ASP A 59 -2.74 -4.64 5.05
CA ASP A 59 -3.93 -5.47 4.82
C ASP A 59 -3.55 -6.89 4.43
N ILE A 60 -2.37 -7.05 3.83
CA ILE A 60 -1.83 -8.30 3.31
C ILE A 60 -0.32 -8.31 3.55
N VAL A 61 0.23 -9.40 4.04
CA VAL A 61 1.68 -9.55 4.23
C VAL A 61 2.21 -10.67 3.34
N ARG A 62 3.36 -10.45 2.70
CA ARG A 62 4.04 -11.45 1.88
C ARG A 62 5.23 -12.02 2.64
N VAL A 63 5.39 -13.35 2.57
CA VAL A 63 6.48 -14.10 3.18
C VAL A 63 7.20 -14.90 2.11
N SER A 64 8.52 -14.92 2.12
CA SER A 64 9.33 -15.67 1.16
C SER A 64 9.28 -17.17 1.44
N CYS A 65 9.14 -17.99 0.40
CA CYS A 65 9.12 -19.47 0.50
C CYS A 65 10.06 -20.09 -0.55
N PRO A 66 11.39 -19.92 -0.38
CA PRO A 66 12.36 -20.36 -1.37
C PRO A 66 12.60 -21.88 -1.36
N ASP A 67 12.42 -22.55 -0.24
CA ASP A 67 12.77 -23.95 0.00
C ASP A 67 11.73 -24.68 0.86
N GLN A 68 11.99 -25.96 1.15
CA GLN A 68 11.08 -26.82 1.91
C GLN A 68 11.00 -26.42 3.39
N ASP A 69 12.10 -26.03 3.98
CA ASP A 69 12.13 -25.65 5.39
C ASP A 69 11.28 -24.37 5.61
N SER A 70 11.34 -23.46 4.66
CA SER A 70 10.48 -22.26 4.64
C SER A 70 9.00 -22.61 4.49
N SER A 71 8.65 -23.62 3.66
CA SER A 71 7.26 -24.11 3.54
C SER A 71 6.74 -24.72 4.84
N LEU A 72 7.57 -25.50 5.52
CA LEU A 72 7.24 -26.09 6.82
C LEU A 72 7.11 -25.04 7.92
N ALA A 73 8.00 -24.05 7.91
CA ALA A 73 7.92 -22.91 8.83
C ALA A 73 6.65 -22.09 8.58
N LEU A 74 6.28 -21.82 7.33
CA LEU A 74 5.08 -21.09 6.96
C LEU A 74 3.82 -21.70 7.58
N LYS A 75 3.69 -23.04 7.58
CA LYS A 75 2.57 -23.73 8.22
C LYS A 75 2.43 -23.42 9.72
N LYS A 76 3.55 -23.19 10.41
CA LYS A 76 3.55 -22.80 11.83
C LYS A 76 3.22 -21.32 11.98
N ILE A 77 3.82 -20.46 11.15
CA ILE A 77 3.59 -19.00 11.15
C ILE A 77 2.10 -18.70 10.98
N LEU A 78 1.44 -19.32 9.99
CA LEU A 78 0.04 -19.06 9.64
C LEU A 78 -0.95 -19.33 10.79
N LYS A 79 -0.57 -20.12 11.78
CA LYS A 79 -1.40 -20.40 12.97
C LYS A 79 -1.40 -19.25 13.99
N HIS A 80 -0.43 -18.34 13.90
CA HIS A 80 -0.19 -17.30 14.89
C HIS A 80 -0.41 -15.88 14.34
N VAL A 81 -0.86 -15.74 13.08
CA VAL A 81 -1.12 -14.47 12.44
C VAL A 81 -2.55 -14.40 11.92
N SER A 82 -3.16 -13.23 11.96
CA SER A 82 -4.55 -13.01 11.53
C SER A 82 -4.66 -12.34 10.14
N VAL A 83 -3.59 -11.65 9.72
CA VAL A 83 -3.54 -10.98 8.43
C VAL A 83 -3.37 -12.01 7.31
N PRO A 84 -4.03 -11.84 6.15
CA PRO A 84 -3.80 -12.69 4.99
C PRO A 84 -2.34 -12.72 4.55
N VAL A 85 -1.81 -13.92 4.33
CA VAL A 85 -0.42 -14.13 3.95
C VAL A 85 -0.30 -14.59 2.50
N VAL A 86 0.60 -13.94 1.77
CA VAL A 86 1.03 -14.32 0.42
C VAL A 86 2.33 -15.10 0.52
N ALA A 87 2.36 -16.35 0.07
CA ALA A 87 3.60 -17.11 -0.08
C ALA A 87 4.29 -16.73 -1.39
N ASP A 88 5.54 -16.30 -1.31
CA ASP A 88 6.34 -15.86 -2.46
C ASP A 88 7.21 -17.01 -2.97
N ILE A 89 6.81 -17.60 -4.10
CA ILE A 89 7.42 -18.79 -4.70
C ILE A 89 8.09 -18.38 -6.02
N HIS A 90 9.38 -18.74 -6.18
CA HIS A 90 10.12 -18.35 -7.38
C HIS A 90 10.30 -19.47 -8.39
N PHE A 91 10.75 -20.67 -7.97
CA PHE A 91 11.21 -21.70 -8.89
C PHE A 91 10.62 -23.10 -8.68
N HIS A 92 10.11 -23.42 -7.50
CA HIS A 92 9.71 -24.77 -7.15
C HIS A 92 8.20 -24.92 -6.97
N TYR A 93 7.53 -25.52 -7.95
CA TYR A 93 6.09 -25.75 -7.93
C TYR A 93 5.61 -26.50 -6.67
N LYS A 94 6.40 -27.45 -6.13
CA LYS A 94 6.06 -28.16 -4.89
C LYS A 94 5.94 -27.21 -3.70
N ARG A 95 6.75 -26.15 -3.63
CA ARG A 95 6.64 -25.12 -2.57
C ARG A 95 5.33 -24.37 -2.65
N ALA A 96 4.84 -24.14 -3.88
CA ALA A 96 3.54 -23.52 -4.09
C ALA A 96 2.40 -24.40 -3.58
N ILE A 97 2.45 -25.71 -3.87
CA ILE A 97 1.46 -26.69 -3.40
C ILE A 97 1.48 -26.74 -1.86
N GLU A 98 2.65 -26.94 -1.25
CA GLU A 98 2.81 -26.99 0.19
C GLU A 98 2.34 -25.70 0.90
N ALA A 99 2.59 -24.56 0.30
CA ALA A 99 2.12 -23.27 0.84
C ALA A 99 0.60 -23.16 0.80
N ALA A 100 -0.04 -23.57 -0.31
CA ALA A 100 -1.50 -23.59 -0.41
C ALA A 100 -2.12 -24.55 0.62
N GLU A 101 -1.61 -25.77 0.72
CA GLU A 101 -2.06 -26.78 1.69
C GLU A 101 -1.80 -26.37 3.15
N SER A 102 -0.81 -25.51 3.38
CA SER A 102 -0.52 -24.95 4.71
C SER A 102 -1.49 -23.80 5.10
N GLY A 103 -2.32 -23.32 4.17
CA GLY A 103 -3.31 -22.27 4.41
C GLY A 103 -2.87 -20.87 3.97
N ALA A 104 -1.86 -20.74 3.10
CA ALA A 104 -1.54 -19.44 2.49
C ALA A 104 -2.76 -18.90 1.70
N ASN A 105 -3.03 -17.62 1.83
CA ASN A 105 -4.21 -17.01 1.20
C ASN A 105 -3.99 -16.61 -0.25
N CYS A 106 -2.72 -16.49 -0.66
CA CYS A 106 -2.34 -16.19 -2.03
C CYS A 106 -0.94 -16.75 -2.31
N LEU A 107 -0.72 -17.24 -3.52
CA LEU A 107 0.61 -17.61 -4.02
C LEU A 107 1.10 -16.53 -4.98
N ARG A 108 2.30 -16.01 -4.75
CA ARG A 108 2.98 -15.20 -5.76
C ARG A 108 3.87 -16.10 -6.59
N ILE A 109 3.55 -16.21 -7.84
CA ILE A 109 4.31 -17.01 -8.82
C ILE A 109 4.54 -16.21 -10.10
N ASN A 110 5.53 -16.63 -10.87
CA ASN A 110 5.60 -16.39 -12.30
C ASN A 110 5.45 -17.77 -12.98
N PRO A 111 4.31 -18.06 -13.63
CA PRO A 111 4.07 -19.36 -14.25
C PRO A 111 5.19 -19.80 -15.19
N GLY A 112 5.80 -18.86 -15.91
CA GLY A 112 6.93 -19.13 -16.79
C GLY A 112 8.21 -19.62 -16.09
N ASN A 113 8.34 -19.43 -14.78
CA ASN A 113 9.52 -19.82 -14.00
C ASN A 113 9.30 -21.08 -13.15
N ILE A 114 8.05 -21.52 -13.00
CA ILE A 114 7.70 -22.65 -12.09
C ILE A 114 7.95 -24.01 -12.71
N GLY A 115 7.90 -24.07 -14.03
CA GLY A 115 8.21 -25.30 -14.77
C GLY A 115 7.25 -25.57 -15.92
N SER A 116 7.02 -26.86 -16.25
CA SER A 116 6.15 -27.25 -17.35
C SER A 116 4.67 -26.92 -17.07
N LYS A 117 3.84 -26.96 -18.12
CA LYS A 117 2.39 -26.71 -18.02
C LYS A 117 1.73 -27.61 -16.97
N GLU A 118 2.08 -28.86 -16.93
CA GLU A 118 1.53 -29.86 -16.00
C GLU A 118 1.82 -29.48 -14.54
N LYS A 119 3.04 -29.01 -14.25
CA LYS A 119 3.42 -28.54 -12.89
C LYS A 119 2.63 -27.32 -12.46
N VAL A 120 2.38 -26.40 -13.40
CA VAL A 120 1.53 -25.23 -13.10
C VAL A 120 0.10 -25.68 -12.84
N GLN A 121 -0.42 -26.64 -13.61
CA GLN A 121 -1.76 -27.23 -13.36
C GLN A 121 -1.88 -27.87 -11.97
N GLU A 122 -0.85 -28.57 -11.48
CA GLU A 122 -0.83 -29.08 -10.11
C GLU A 122 -0.93 -27.95 -9.07
N VAL A 123 -0.19 -26.85 -9.29
CA VAL A 123 -0.29 -25.66 -8.41
C VAL A 123 -1.69 -25.04 -8.45
N LEU A 124 -2.29 -24.91 -9.65
CA LEU A 124 -3.64 -24.37 -9.80
C LEU A 124 -4.69 -25.22 -9.10
N LYS A 125 -4.54 -26.55 -9.19
CA LYS A 125 -5.42 -27.49 -8.48
C LYS A 125 -5.28 -27.31 -6.96
N ALA A 126 -4.07 -27.30 -6.43
CA ALA A 126 -3.85 -27.07 -4.99
C ALA A 126 -4.40 -25.72 -4.53
N ALA A 127 -4.24 -24.67 -5.34
CA ALA A 127 -4.79 -23.34 -5.05
C ALA A 127 -6.33 -23.33 -5.04
N LYS A 128 -7.00 -24.00 -6.01
CA LYS A 128 -8.46 -24.16 -6.04
C LYS A 128 -8.95 -24.93 -4.81
N ASP A 129 -8.36 -26.06 -4.51
CA ASP A 129 -8.75 -26.96 -3.41
C ASP A 129 -8.63 -26.27 -2.03
N ASN A 130 -7.72 -25.31 -1.90
CA ASN A 130 -7.46 -24.58 -0.65
C ASN A 130 -7.98 -23.11 -0.67
N ASN A 131 -8.82 -22.72 -1.61
CA ASN A 131 -9.34 -21.36 -1.76
C ASN A 131 -8.25 -20.27 -1.79
N CYS A 132 -7.09 -20.61 -2.33
CA CYS A 132 -5.93 -19.75 -2.42
C CYS A 132 -5.96 -18.95 -3.74
N SER A 133 -5.79 -17.66 -3.67
CA SER A 133 -5.68 -16.82 -4.87
C SER A 133 -4.26 -16.85 -5.45
N LEU A 134 -4.10 -16.32 -6.67
CA LEU A 134 -2.78 -16.17 -7.26
C LEU A 134 -2.42 -14.70 -7.50
N ARG A 135 -1.13 -14.41 -7.46
CA ARG A 135 -0.56 -13.19 -8.03
C ARG A 135 0.49 -13.55 -9.08
N VAL A 136 0.17 -13.26 -10.33
CA VAL A 136 1.14 -13.31 -11.42
C VAL A 136 2.05 -12.08 -11.32
N GLY A 137 3.35 -12.32 -11.17
CA GLY A 137 4.35 -11.27 -11.03
C GLY A 137 5.31 -11.21 -12.21
N VAL A 138 5.05 -10.32 -13.17
CA VAL A 138 5.99 -10.02 -14.24
C VAL A 138 6.92 -8.90 -13.79
N ASN A 139 8.22 -9.10 -13.88
CA ASN A 139 9.23 -8.10 -13.57
C ASN A 139 10.20 -7.94 -14.75
N ALA A 140 10.58 -6.70 -15.02
CA ALA A 140 11.53 -6.39 -16.10
C ALA A 140 12.87 -7.13 -15.94
N GLY A 141 13.37 -7.28 -14.71
CA GLY A 141 14.63 -7.98 -14.43
C GLY A 141 14.57 -9.51 -14.53
N SER A 142 13.38 -10.11 -14.72
CA SER A 142 13.20 -11.56 -14.84
C SER A 142 12.21 -11.95 -15.94
N LEU A 143 12.23 -11.19 -17.03
CA LEU A 143 11.40 -11.44 -18.20
C LEU A 143 11.84 -12.73 -18.90
N GLU A 144 10.90 -13.42 -19.54
CA GLU A 144 11.13 -14.68 -20.27
C GLU A 144 12.14 -14.47 -21.40
N LYS A 145 13.04 -15.44 -21.59
CA LYS A 145 14.10 -15.38 -22.63
C LYS A 145 13.53 -15.16 -24.02
N SER A 146 12.43 -15.83 -24.37
CA SER A 146 11.77 -15.67 -25.69
C SER A 146 11.31 -14.24 -25.94
N LEU A 147 10.82 -13.55 -24.90
CA LEU A 147 10.43 -12.15 -25.03
C LEU A 147 11.65 -11.22 -25.11
N LEU A 148 12.71 -11.52 -24.37
CA LEU A 148 13.98 -10.78 -24.49
C LEU A 148 14.62 -10.97 -25.87
N GLU A 149 14.53 -12.15 -26.47
CA GLU A 149 14.98 -12.38 -27.84
C GLU A 149 14.14 -11.61 -28.86
N LYS A 150 12.81 -11.53 -28.66
CA LYS A 150 11.89 -10.80 -29.53
C LYS A 150 12.06 -9.28 -29.45
N TYR A 151 12.10 -8.76 -28.24
CA TYR A 151 12.09 -7.31 -27.98
C TYR A 151 13.47 -6.70 -27.75
N LYS A 152 14.52 -7.52 -27.59
CA LYS A 152 15.93 -7.17 -27.33
C LYS A 152 16.20 -6.60 -25.94
N GLU A 153 15.22 -5.92 -25.36
CA GLU A 153 15.29 -5.32 -24.02
C GLU A 153 13.94 -5.37 -23.31
N PRO A 154 13.89 -5.24 -21.98
CA PRO A 154 12.64 -5.05 -21.26
C PRO A 154 11.97 -3.73 -21.71
N CYS A 155 10.78 -3.83 -22.30
CA CYS A 155 9.96 -2.70 -22.73
C CYS A 155 8.50 -2.88 -22.27
N PRO A 156 7.66 -1.84 -22.31
CA PRO A 156 6.26 -1.95 -21.89
C PRO A 156 5.51 -3.06 -22.63
N GLU A 157 5.73 -3.19 -23.93
CA GLU A 157 5.10 -4.19 -24.79
C GLU A 157 5.48 -5.61 -24.38
N ALA A 158 6.75 -5.85 -24.06
CA ALA A 158 7.24 -7.15 -23.60
C ALA A 158 6.62 -7.56 -22.24
N LEU A 159 6.53 -6.61 -21.31
CA LEU A 159 5.89 -6.84 -19.99
C LEU A 159 4.39 -7.13 -20.14
N VAL A 160 3.71 -6.41 -21.02
CA VAL A 160 2.28 -6.61 -21.29
C VAL A 160 2.05 -7.95 -21.99
N GLU A 161 2.86 -8.31 -22.98
CA GLU A 161 2.74 -9.61 -23.66
C GLU A 161 2.94 -10.77 -22.69
N SER A 162 3.95 -10.71 -21.83
CA SER A 162 4.15 -11.69 -20.76
C SER A 162 2.90 -11.80 -19.86
N ALA A 163 2.38 -10.66 -19.40
CA ALA A 163 1.19 -10.65 -18.56
C ALA A 163 -0.03 -11.23 -19.26
N VAL A 164 -0.29 -10.86 -20.50
CA VAL A 164 -1.43 -11.35 -21.31
C VAL A 164 -1.31 -12.86 -21.58
N ASN A 165 -0.12 -13.37 -21.87
CA ASN A 165 0.10 -14.80 -22.05
C ASN A 165 -0.23 -15.59 -20.78
N ASN A 166 0.19 -15.08 -19.61
CA ASN A 166 -0.14 -15.69 -18.33
C ASN A 166 -1.64 -15.60 -18.01
N ILE A 167 -2.31 -14.48 -18.35
CA ILE A 167 -3.77 -14.34 -18.19
C ILE A 167 -4.49 -15.42 -18.99
N LYS A 168 -4.20 -15.52 -20.29
CA LYS A 168 -4.82 -16.50 -21.16
C LYS A 168 -4.62 -17.93 -20.65
N PHE A 169 -3.40 -18.25 -20.22
CA PHE A 169 -3.12 -19.56 -19.64
C PHE A 169 -4.00 -19.86 -18.42
N LEU A 170 -4.16 -18.89 -17.49
CA LEU A 170 -4.98 -19.08 -16.30
C LEU A 170 -6.48 -19.17 -16.64
N GLU A 171 -6.94 -18.40 -17.64
CA GLU A 171 -8.31 -18.47 -18.14
C GLU A 171 -8.61 -19.82 -18.82
N ASP A 172 -7.68 -20.33 -19.63
CA ASP A 172 -7.79 -21.66 -20.27
C ASP A 172 -7.85 -22.80 -19.24
N GLU A 173 -7.22 -22.62 -18.07
CA GLU A 173 -7.27 -23.57 -16.94
C GLU A 173 -8.45 -23.27 -15.99
N ASP A 174 -9.38 -22.39 -16.37
CA ASP A 174 -10.52 -21.97 -15.55
C ASP A 174 -10.13 -21.50 -14.14
N PHE A 175 -9.01 -20.80 -14.02
CA PHE A 175 -8.54 -20.19 -12.78
C PHE A 175 -8.68 -18.68 -12.86
N LEU A 176 -9.70 -18.12 -12.20
CA LEU A 176 -10.08 -16.71 -12.33
C LEU A 176 -9.82 -15.89 -11.05
N ASN A 177 -9.36 -16.53 -9.97
CA ASN A 177 -9.08 -15.89 -8.68
C ASN A 177 -7.62 -15.41 -8.62
N PHE A 178 -7.26 -14.46 -9.47
CA PHE A 178 -5.89 -13.94 -9.51
C PHE A 178 -5.80 -12.43 -9.74
N LYS A 179 -4.66 -11.87 -9.38
CA LYS A 179 -4.23 -10.48 -9.62
C LYS A 179 -2.88 -10.45 -10.33
N ILE A 180 -2.55 -9.32 -10.96
CA ILE A 180 -1.37 -9.20 -11.82
C ILE A 180 -0.51 -8.03 -11.38
N SER A 181 0.79 -8.17 -11.55
CA SER A 181 1.75 -7.07 -11.45
C SER A 181 2.74 -7.08 -12.60
N VAL A 182 3.02 -5.90 -13.16
CA VAL A 182 4.07 -5.67 -14.17
C VAL A 182 4.99 -4.58 -13.64
N LYS A 183 6.16 -4.95 -13.13
CA LYS A 183 7.02 -4.09 -12.34
C LYS A 183 8.39 -3.88 -12.98
N SER A 184 8.92 -2.67 -12.77
CA SER A 184 10.30 -2.30 -13.07
C SER A 184 10.81 -1.36 -11.97
N SER A 185 12.12 -1.19 -11.89
CA SER A 185 12.78 -0.14 -11.12
C SER A 185 12.70 1.23 -11.83
N ASP A 186 12.42 1.22 -13.13
CA ASP A 186 12.15 2.42 -13.93
C ASP A 186 10.67 2.80 -13.85
N VAL A 187 10.40 4.05 -13.41
CA VAL A 187 9.05 4.57 -13.23
C VAL A 187 8.32 4.70 -14.56
N PHE A 188 8.99 5.11 -15.63
CA PHE A 188 8.38 5.28 -16.96
C PHE A 188 8.00 3.93 -17.56
N LEU A 189 8.90 2.96 -17.50
CA LEU A 189 8.64 1.61 -17.98
C LEU A 189 7.45 0.99 -17.22
N SER A 190 7.48 1.04 -15.89
CA SER A 190 6.40 0.52 -15.06
C SER A 190 5.06 1.17 -15.37
N THR A 191 4.99 2.50 -15.37
CA THR A 191 3.72 3.22 -15.57
C THR A 191 3.16 3.02 -16.98
N LYS A 192 3.99 3.01 -18.01
CA LYS A 192 3.57 2.68 -19.39
C LYS A 192 3.04 1.26 -19.49
N ALA A 193 3.72 0.28 -18.89
CA ALA A 193 3.27 -1.11 -18.89
C ALA A 193 1.92 -1.29 -18.17
N TYR A 194 1.73 -0.70 -17.00
CA TYR A 194 0.44 -0.75 -16.29
C TYR A 194 -0.69 -0.07 -17.05
N ARG A 195 -0.46 1.09 -17.67
CA ARG A 195 -1.44 1.77 -18.50
C ARG A 195 -1.86 0.91 -19.70
N ALA A 196 -0.91 0.29 -20.37
CA ALA A 196 -1.18 -0.59 -21.50
C ALA A 196 -1.92 -1.86 -21.06
N LEU A 197 -1.47 -2.52 -19.99
CA LEU A 197 -2.12 -3.69 -19.44
C LEU A 197 -3.55 -3.40 -18.97
N SER A 198 -3.76 -2.27 -18.32
CA SER A 198 -5.08 -1.83 -17.84
C SER A 198 -6.12 -1.71 -18.96
N LYS A 199 -5.71 -1.45 -20.21
CA LYS A 199 -6.62 -1.37 -21.37
C LYS A 199 -7.08 -2.74 -21.87
N VAL A 200 -6.27 -3.77 -21.65
CA VAL A 200 -6.48 -5.10 -22.25
C VAL A 200 -6.84 -6.18 -21.25
N CYS A 201 -6.82 -5.89 -19.95
CA CYS A 201 -7.22 -6.86 -18.95
C CYS A 201 -8.20 -6.26 -17.91
N ASN A 202 -9.03 -7.12 -17.31
CA ASN A 202 -10.01 -6.74 -16.31
C ASN A 202 -9.75 -7.38 -14.94
N TYR A 203 -8.55 -7.90 -14.72
CA TYR A 203 -8.11 -8.44 -13.43
C TYR A 203 -7.49 -7.35 -12.56
N PRO A 204 -7.54 -7.52 -11.22
CA PRO A 204 -6.95 -6.54 -10.30
C PRO A 204 -5.45 -6.38 -10.54
N LEU A 205 -5.00 -5.14 -10.47
CA LEU A 205 -3.60 -4.79 -10.65
C LEU A 205 -2.92 -4.48 -9.30
N HIS A 206 -1.80 -5.16 -9.06
CA HIS A 206 -0.96 -4.93 -7.90
C HIS A 206 0.19 -4.01 -8.27
N LEU A 207 0.06 -2.73 -7.91
CA LEU A 207 1.02 -1.70 -8.25
C LEU A 207 2.26 -1.71 -7.37
N GLY A 208 3.35 -1.21 -7.89
CA GLY A 208 4.59 -0.94 -7.16
C GLY A 208 5.76 -0.73 -8.09
N ILE A 209 6.72 0.06 -7.63
CA ILE A 209 8.04 0.17 -8.25
C ILE A 209 8.96 -0.80 -7.51
N THR A 210 9.60 -1.73 -8.23
CA THR A 210 10.51 -2.68 -7.61
C THR A 210 11.90 -2.05 -7.46
N GLU A 211 12.65 -2.47 -6.42
CA GLU A 211 14.03 -1.99 -6.22
C GLU A 211 14.12 -0.46 -6.24
N ALA A 212 13.18 0.19 -5.55
CA ALA A 212 13.04 1.64 -5.64
C ALA A 212 14.18 2.40 -4.94
N GLY A 213 14.87 1.79 -3.98
CA GLY A 213 16.02 2.35 -3.30
C GLY A 213 15.80 2.63 -1.81
N SER A 214 16.58 3.55 -1.26
CA SER A 214 16.52 3.94 0.15
C SER A 214 15.18 4.54 0.54
N LEU A 215 14.97 4.76 1.85
CA LEU A 215 13.75 5.39 2.38
C LEU A 215 13.34 6.64 1.60
N THR A 216 14.24 7.61 1.43
CA THR A 216 13.92 8.86 0.72
C THR A 216 13.71 8.64 -0.78
N SER A 217 14.70 8.06 -1.45
CA SER A 217 14.69 7.87 -2.90
C SER A 217 13.57 6.93 -3.36
N GLY A 218 13.39 5.82 -2.62
CA GLY A 218 12.36 4.83 -2.91
C GLY A 218 10.95 5.34 -2.65
N SER A 219 10.76 6.18 -1.61
CA SER A 219 9.48 6.83 -1.35
C SER A 219 9.08 7.77 -2.47
N ILE A 220 10.02 8.58 -2.97
CA ILE A 220 9.78 9.50 -4.09
C ILE A 220 9.40 8.71 -5.35
N LYS A 221 10.19 7.71 -5.74
CA LYS A 221 9.89 6.88 -6.93
C LYS A 221 8.56 6.18 -6.82
N SER A 222 8.27 5.59 -5.66
CA SER A 222 7.00 4.89 -5.41
C SER A 222 5.81 5.85 -5.43
N SER A 223 5.95 7.03 -4.82
CA SER A 223 4.89 8.04 -4.82
C SER A 223 4.58 8.54 -6.23
N ILE A 224 5.60 8.76 -7.06
CA ILE A 224 5.41 9.14 -8.46
C ILE A 224 4.73 7.99 -9.23
N GLY A 225 5.32 6.80 -9.23
CA GLY A 225 4.86 5.70 -10.08
C GLY A 225 3.48 5.17 -9.66
N ILE A 226 3.26 4.93 -8.37
CA ILE A 226 1.97 4.47 -7.85
C ILE A 226 0.95 5.61 -7.94
N GLY A 227 1.32 6.83 -7.53
CA GLY A 227 0.43 7.98 -7.51
C GLY A 227 -0.13 8.33 -8.88
N MET A 228 0.71 8.35 -9.93
CA MET A 228 0.27 8.59 -11.31
C MET A 228 -0.80 7.60 -11.75
N LEU A 229 -0.59 6.30 -11.50
CA LEU A 229 -1.54 5.26 -11.88
C LEU A 229 -2.85 5.35 -11.10
N LEU A 230 -2.77 5.57 -9.79
CA LEU A 230 -3.95 5.72 -8.94
C LEU A 230 -4.79 6.95 -9.32
N MET A 231 -4.17 8.08 -9.69
CA MET A 231 -4.88 9.28 -10.19
C MET A 231 -5.64 8.99 -11.49
N GLU A 232 -5.17 8.04 -12.30
CA GLU A 232 -5.85 7.57 -13.52
C GLU A 232 -6.89 6.47 -13.23
N GLY A 233 -7.11 6.15 -11.96
CA GLY A 233 -8.05 5.09 -11.55
C GLY A 233 -7.51 3.67 -11.75
N ILE A 234 -6.22 3.50 -11.98
CA ILE A 234 -5.56 2.21 -12.22
C ILE A 234 -4.94 1.70 -10.92
N GLY A 235 -5.31 0.51 -10.49
CA GLY A 235 -4.71 -0.19 -9.35
C GLY A 235 -5.70 -0.54 -8.25
N ASP A 236 -5.51 -1.74 -7.67
CA ASP A 236 -6.41 -2.34 -6.67
C ASP A 236 -5.69 -2.72 -5.39
N THR A 237 -4.38 -2.89 -5.47
CA THR A 237 -3.51 -3.16 -4.33
C THR A 237 -2.13 -2.58 -4.60
N ILE A 238 -1.46 -2.10 -3.57
CA ILE A 238 -0.15 -1.44 -3.71
C ILE A 238 0.89 -2.08 -2.80
N ARG A 239 2.17 -2.03 -3.22
CA ARG A 239 3.32 -2.25 -2.36
C ARG A 239 4.42 -1.24 -2.68
N VAL A 240 4.82 -0.49 -1.68
CA VAL A 240 6.05 0.29 -1.68
C VAL A 240 7.21 -0.66 -1.38
N SER A 241 8.34 -0.54 -2.08
CA SER A 241 9.53 -1.38 -1.88
C SER A 241 10.72 -0.50 -1.53
N LEU A 242 11.25 -0.67 -0.32
CA LEU A 242 12.31 0.17 0.22
C LEU A 242 13.47 -0.68 0.76
N SER A 243 14.69 -0.15 0.66
CA SER A 243 15.84 -0.63 1.43
C SER A 243 15.80 0.04 2.82
N ALA A 244 14.77 -0.29 3.61
CA ALA A 244 14.48 0.23 4.94
C ALA A 244 13.61 -0.77 5.72
N ASP A 245 13.22 -0.41 6.96
CA ASP A 245 12.27 -1.21 7.74
C ASP A 245 10.95 -1.39 6.96
N PRO A 246 10.41 -2.62 6.83
CA PRO A 246 9.17 -2.86 6.11
C PRO A 246 7.94 -2.12 6.66
N VAL A 247 7.96 -1.70 7.91
CA VAL A 247 6.91 -0.84 8.51
C VAL A 247 6.83 0.50 7.77
N GLU A 248 7.97 1.06 7.33
CA GLU A 248 8.00 2.30 6.56
C GLU A 248 7.33 2.13 5.17
N GLU A 249 7.42 0.94 4.55
CA GLU A 249 6.69 0.64 3.31
C GLU A 249 5.17 0.81 3.49
N VAL A 250 4.64 0.34 4.63
CA VAL A 250 3.21 0.45 4.95
C VAL A 250 2.82 1.91 5.17
N LYS A 251 3.60 2.65 5.95
CA LYS A 251 3.37 4.08 6.22
C LYS A 251 3.33 4.89 4.92
N ILE A 252 4.35 4.75 4.08
CA ILE A 252 4.42 5.44 2.78
C ILE A 252 3.25 5.04 1.87
N GLY A 253 2.87 3.76 1.86
CA GLY A 253 1.70 3.29 1.13
C GLY A 253 0.41 4.03 1.54
N TYR A 254 0.20 4.21 2.83
CA TYR A 254 -0.94 4.98 3.33
C TYR A 254 -0.82 6.48 3.03
N GLU A 255 0.39 7.06 3.11
CA GLU A 255 0.58 8.48 2.75
C GLU A 255 0.24 8.74 1.28
N ILE A 256 0.59 7.83 0.37
CA ILE A 256 0.17 7.92 -1.04
C ILE A 256 -1.37 7.89 -1.15
N LEU A 257 -2.03 6.94 -0.50
CA LEU A 257 -3.49 6.81 -0.55
C LEU A 257 -4.22 7.99 0.10
N LYS A 258 -3.73 8.50 1.23
CA LYS A 258 -4.27 9.69 1.90
C LYS A 258 -4.13 10.93 1.03
N SER A 259 -2.95 11.14 0.44
CA SER A 259 -2.68 12.29 -0.44
C SER A 259 -3.63 12.35 -1.65
N LEU A 260 -4.09 11.18 -2.11
CA LEU A 260 -5.05 11.05 -3.23
C LEU A 260 -6.51 10.94 -2.79
N ASN A 261 -6.79 11.05 -1.51
CA ASN A 261 -8.14 10.90 -0.95
C ASN A 261 -8.82 9.55 -1.28
N LEU A 262 -8.00 8.50 -1.52
CA LEU A 262 -8.49 7.17 -1.87
C LEU A 262 -8.76 6.28 -0.66
N ARG A 263 -7.96 6.45 0.39
CA ARG A 263 -8.11 5.74 1.65
C ARG A 263 -7.49 6.54 2.78
N HIS A 264 -8.22 6.69 3.86
CA HIS A 264 -7.76 7.41 5.05
C HIS A 264 -7.53 6.46 6.20
N LYS A 265 -6.39 6.61 6.87
CA LYS A 265 -6.07 5.98 8.15
C LYS A 265 -5.23 6.95 8.96
N GLY A 266 -5.63 7.20 10.20
CA GLY A 266 -4.91 8.09 11.10
C GLY A 266 -5.06 9.57 10.78
N VAL A 267 -4.27 10.38 11.45
CA VAL A 267 -4.30 11.83 11.33
C VAL A 267 -3.55 12.27 10.07
N GLN A 268 -4.19 13.09 9.26
CA GLN A 268 -3.54 13.78 8.14
C GLN A 268 -3.17 15.20 8.57
N ILE A 269 -1.89 15.47 8.73
CA ILE A 269 -1.40 16.80 9.10
C ILE A 269 -1.09 17.61 7.84
N ILE A 270 -1.70 18.79 7.74
CA ILE A 270 -1.39 19.81 6.75
C ILE A 270 -0.62 20.90 7.45
N SER A 271 0.62 21.16 7.07
CA SER A 271 1.46 22.14 7.73
C SER A 271 2.14 23.10 6.75
N CYS A 272 2.36 24.33 7.18
CA CYS A 272 3.16 25.27 6.40
C CYS A 272 4.67 25.00 6.60
N PRO A 273 5.52 25.36 5.60
CA PRO A 273 6.96 25.11 5.68
C PRO A 273 7.68 26.03 6.68
N SER A 274 6.93 26.84 7.44
CA SER A 274 7.44 27.87 8.34
C SER A 274 8.09 29.05 7.60
N CYS A 275 8.04 30.24 8.19
CA CYS A 275 8.72 31.44 7.70
C CYS A 275 8.82 32.48 8.83
N ALA A 276 9.38 33.66 8.53
CA ALA A 276 9.54 34.74 9.50
C ALA A 276 8.21 35.27 10.13
N ARG A 277 7.05 34.89 9.59
CA ARG A 277 5.72 35.25 10.13
C ARG A 277 5.18 34.26 11.15
N GLN A 278 5.89 33.17 11.44
CA GLN A 278 5.41 32.15 12.38
C GLN A 278 5.24 32.71 13.79
N GLY A 279 4.11 32.41 14.44
CA GLY A 279 3.85 32.75 15.84
C GLY A 279 4.29 31.68 16.83
N PHE A 280 4.63 30.48 16.33
CA PHE A 280 5.15 29.35 17.12
C PHE A 280 6.07 28.46 16.24
N PRO A 281 6.93 27.60 16.81
CA PRO A 281 7.86 26.74 16.07
C PRO A 281 7.11 25.59 15.37
N VAL A 282 6.62 25.85 14.16
CA VAL A 282 5.77 24.90 13.39
C VAL A 282 6.46 23.54 13.18
N ILE A 283 7.74 23.55 12.78
CA ILE A 283 8.49 22.31 12.44
C ILE A 283 8.54 21.37 13.65
N ASP A 284 8.94 21.90 14.82
CA ASP A 284 9.03 21.10 16.03
C ASP A 284 7.65 20.65 16.53
N THR A 285 6.66 21.55 16.41
CA THR A 285 5.26 21.24 16.76
C THR A 285 4.72 20.09 15.93
N VAL A 286 4.91 20.10 14.61
CA VAL A 286 4.47 19.03 13.71
C VAL A 286 5.15 17.72 14.06
N LYS A 287 6.47 17.71 14.23
CA LYS A 287 7.22 16.51 14.59
C LYS A 287 6.70 15.85 15.87
N ILE A 288 6.45 16.64 16.92
CA ILE A 288 5.91 16.14 18.19
C ILE A 288 4.48 15.61 18.01
N LEU A 289 3.65 16.30 17.23
CA LEU A 289 2.27 15.88 16.98
C LEU A 289 2.21 14.59 16.14
N GLU A 290 3.06 14.42 15.12
CA GLU A 290 3.16 13.18 14.34
C GLU A 290 3.47 11.98 15.26
N GLU A 291 4.42 12.14 16.18
CA GLU A 291 4.77 11.10 17.15
C GLU A 291 3.61 10.80 18.12
N LYS A 292 3.07 11.83 18.76
CA LYS A 292 2.01 11.67 19.76
C LYS A 292 0.69 11.17 19.21
N LEU A 293 0.37 11.48 17.96
CA LEU A 293 -0.88 11.10 17.29
C LEU A 293 -0.75 9.82 16.44
N SER A 294 0.41 9.17 16.42
CA SER A 294 0.67 7.97 15.63
C SER A 294 -0.26 6.78 15.96
N HIS A 295 -0.78 6.73 17.20
CA HIS A 295 -1.70 5.69 17.66
C HIS A 295 -3.15 5.87 17.17
N ILE A 296 -3.52 7.06 16.67
CA ILE A 296 -4.88 7.34 16.16
C ILE A 296 -5.06 6.62 14.83
N LYS A 297 -6.16 5.88 14.68
CA LYS A 297 -6.50 5.12 13.48
C LYS A 297 -7.63 5.77 12.67
N GLU A 298 -8.43 6.59 13.29
CA GLU A 298 -9.57 7.28 12.71
C GLU A 298 -9.12 8.37 11.72
N PRO A 299 -9.87 8.59 10.63
CA PRO A 299 -9.53 9.57 9.60
C PRO A 299 -9.79 11.00 10.10
N ILE A 300 -8.77 11.68 10.59
CA ILE A 300 -8.85 13.05 11.09
C ILE A 300 -7.92 13.96 10.28
N THR A 301 -8.42 15.13 9.85
CA THR A 301 -7.62 16.16 9.20
C THR A 301 -7.26 17.26 10.18
N LEU A 302 -5.97 17.60 10.26
CA LEU A 302 -5.41 18.59 11.17
C LEU A 302 -4.55 19.57 10.39
N SER A 303 -4.83 20.89 10.49
CA SER A 303 -3.95 21.91 9.91
C SER A 303 -3.13 22.62 10.99
N ILE A 304 -1.81 22.77 10.77
CA ILE A 304 -0.85 23.43 11.65
C ILE A 304 -0.14 24.53 10.87
N ILE A 305 -0.68 25.74 10.97
CA ILE A 305 -0.21 26.88 10.17
C ILE A 305 0.30 28.00 11.07
N GLY A 306 1.55 28.38 10.93
CA GLY A 306 2.26 29.30 11.83
C GLY A 306 1.81 30.75 11.79
N CYS A 307 0.91 31.18 10.91
CA CYS A 307 0.48 32.58 10.79
C CYS A 307 -0.95 32.73 10.31
N VAL A 308 -1.52 33.92 10.54
CA VAL A 308 -2.89 34.28 10.14
C VAL A 308 -3.08 34.44 8.62
N VAL A 309 -2.02 34.45 7.81
CA VAL A 309 -2.15 34.69 6.36
C VAL A 309 -2.84 33.52 5.67
N ASN A 310 -2.34 32.28 5.91
CA ASN A 310 -2.92 31.05 5.34
C ASN A 310 -3.72 30.24 6.37
N GLY A 311 -3.49 30.50 7.66
CA GLY A 311 -4.06 29.71 8.75
C GLY A 311 -5.57 29.56 8.71
N PRO A 312 -6.37 30.63 8.64
CA PRO A 312 -7.82 30.52 8.59
C PRO A 312 -8.33 29.79 7.35
N GLY A 313 -7.69 29.99 6.19
CA GLY A 313 -8.06 29.31 4.94
C GLY A 313 -7.80 27.80 4.97
N GLU A 314 -6.67 27.35 5.53
CA GLU A 314 -6.38 25.93 5.69
C GLU A 314 -7.24 25.31 6.79
N ALA A 315 -7.44 26.02 7.90
CA ALA A 315 -8.31 25.56 9.00
C ALA A 315 -9.77 25.36 8.54
N ALA A 316 -10.26 26.19 7.63
CA ALA A 316 -11.59 26.05 7.05
C ALA A 316 -11.79 24.75 6.25
N GLN A 317 -10.70 24.04 5.93
CA GLN A 317 -10.73 22.80 5.13
C GLN A 317 -10.45 21.56 5.97
N THR A 318 -10.18 21.71 7.27
CA THR A 318 -9.80 20.62 8.20
C THR A 318 -10.78 20.52 9.36
N GLN A 319 -10.81 19.34 9.99
CA GLN A 319 -11.66 19.09 11.16
C GLN A 319 -11.12 19.83 12.39
N ILE A 320 -9.80 19.89 12.52
CA ILE A 320 -9.12 20.63 13.58
C ILE A 320 -8.03 21.49 12.92
N GLY A 321 -7.91 22.74 13.33
CA GLY A 321 -6.89 23.66 12.82
C GLY A 321 -6.24 24.48 13.92
N LEU A 322 -4.93 24.68 13.81
CA LEU A 322 -4.16 25.62 14.62
C LEU A 322 -3.59 26.70 13.72
N THR A 323 -3.90 27.93 14.04
CA THR A 323 -3.39 29.13 13.35
C THR A 323 -2.54 29.95 14.30
N GLY A 324 -1.29 30.22 13.91
CA GLY A 324 -0.39 31.11 14.66
C GLY A 324 -0.89 32.55 14.66
N GLY A 325 -1.05 33.11 15.86
CA GLY A 325 -1.31 34.51 16.10
C GLY A 325 -0.08 35.25 16.65
N GLY A 326 -0.22 36.55 16.92
CA GLY A 326 0.82 37.34 17.55
C GLY A 326 0.76 37.27 19.08
N LYS A 327 1.90 37.56 19.75
CA LYS A 327 1.99 37.71 21.21
C LYS A 327 1.50 36.48 22.01
N ASP A 328 1.91 35.29 21.60
CA ASP A 328 1.56 34.02 22.30
C ASP A 328 0.04 33.71 22.35
N ASP A 329 -0.70 34.14 21.33
CA ASP A 329 -2.16 34.04 21.25
C ASP A 329 -2.56 33.38 19.93
N HIS A 330 -2.62 32.05 19.91
CA HIS A 330 -2.88 31.25 18.73
C HIS A 330 -4.34 30.80 18.71
N MET A 331 -4.91 30.61 17.51
CA MET A 331 -6.32 30.27 17.35
C MET A 331 -6.50 28.79 17.00
N ILE A 332 -7.28 28.09 17.80
CA ILE A 332 -7.84 26.77 17.48
C ILE A 332 -9.11 26.94 16.67
N HIS A 333 -9.23 26.14 15.63
CA HIS A 333 -10.41 26.03 14.77
C HIS A 333 -10.98 24.61 14.90
N LEU A 334 -12.30 24.49 14.97
CA LEU A 334 -13.02 23.22 14.92
C LEU A 334 -14.02 23.25 13.76
N SER A 335 -13.98 22.23 12.91
CA SER A 335 -14.85 22.12 11.73
C SER A 335 -14.86 23.39 10.86
N GLY A 336 -13.69 23.99 10.71
CA GLY A 336 -13.50 25.20 9.90
C GLY A 336 -13.78 26.53 10.58
N LEU A 337 -14.33 26.54 11.81
CA LEU A 337 -14.71 27.76 12.52
C LEU A 337 -13.73 28.06 13.67
N PRO A 338 -13.39 29.34 13.91
CA PRO A 338 -12.65 29.76 15.09
C PRO A 338 -13.36 29.30 16.37
N HIS A 339 -12.61 28.72 17.31
CA HIS A 339 -13.19 28.17 18.53
C HIS A 339 -12.65 28.87 19.79
N HIS A 340 -11.34 28.74 20.07
CA HIS A 340 -10.73 29.39 21.23
C HIS A 340 -9.24 29.65 20.99
N LYS A 341 -8.67 30.48 21.85
CA LYS A 341 -7.26 30.83 21.81
C LYS A 341 -6.44 29.94 22.73
N VAL A 342 -5.20 29.66 22.34
CA VAL A 342 -4.26 28.82 23.06
C VAL A 342 -2.88 29.47 23.11
N ALA A 343 -2.20 29.40 24.26
CA ALA A 343 -0.82 29.85 24.42
C ALA A 343 0.17 28.84 23.83
N SER A 344 1.34 29.29 23.38
CA SER A 344 2.39 28.44 22.78
C SER A 344 2.75 27.22 23.65
N SER A 345 2.83 27.41 24.96
CA SER A 345 3.17 26.35 25.92
C SER A 345 2.13 25.22 26.03
N LYS A 346 0.89 25.46 25.59
CA LYS A 346 -0.22 24.51 25.67
C LYS A 346 -0.64 23.93 24.33
N ILE A 347 -0.03 24.35 23.23
CA ILE A 347 -0.40 23.91 21.87
C ILE A 347 -0.46 22.38 21.77
N ILE A 348 0.60 21.70 22.18
CA ILE A 348 0.71 20.24 22.01
C ILE A 348 -0.38 19.52 22.81
N GLU A 349 -0.55 19.88 24.07
CA GLU A 349 -1.55 19.28 24.97
C GLU A 349 -2.97 19.46 24.41
N GLU A 350 -3.29 20.69 24.03
CA GLU A 350 -4.62 21.05 23.50
C GLU A 350 -4.94 20.32 22.19
N VAL A 351 -4.01 20.35 21.23
CA VAL A 351 -4.22 19.69 19.92
C VAL A 351 -4.34 18.18 20.08
N VAL A 352 -3.51 17.55 20.91
CA VAL A 352 -3.61 16.11 21.19
C VAL A 352 -4.97 15.78 21.80
N SER A 353 -5.39 16.51 22.82
CA SER A 353 -6.70 16.31 23.48
C SER A 353 -7.87 16.43 22.49
N LEU A 354 -7.85 17.45 21.63
CA LEU A 354 -8.89 17.65 20.60
C LEU A 354 -8.94 16.52 19.58
N VAL A 355 -7.79 16.03 19.13
CA VAL A 355 -7.70 14.93 18.17
C VAL A 355 -8.17 13.62 18.82
N GLU A 356 -7.77 13.32 20.05
CA GLU A 356 -8.21 12.13 20.78
C GLU A 356 -9.72 12.16 21.05
N ASN A 357 -10.27 13.30 21.40
CA ASN A 357 -11.72 13.45 21.58
C ASN A 357 -12.46 13.22 20.26
N LYS A 358 -11.95 13.78 19.17
CA LYS A 358 -12.52 13.55 17.82
C LYS A 358 -12.43 12.09 17.40
N SER A 359 -11.33 11.42 17.69
CA SER A 359 -11.17 9.97 17.49
C SER A 359 -12.24 9.18 18.21
N LYS A 360 -12.46 9.45 19.51
CA LYS A 360 -13.52 8.81 20.32
C LYS A 360 -14.94 9.07 19.79
N GLU A 361 -15.21 10.25 19.23
CA GLU A 361 -16.48 10.55 18.59
C GLU A 361 -16.69 9.68 17.33
N LEU A 362 -15.64 9.56 16.51
CA LEU A 362 -15.71 8.76 15.28
C LEU A 362 -15.82 7.25 15.53
N GLN A 363 -15.31 6.75 16.64
CA GLN A 363 -15.45 5.35 17.05
C GLN A 363 -16.87 4.98 17.50
N LYS A 364 -17.68 5.96 17.89
CA LYS A 364 -19.05 5.74 18.36
C LYS A 364 -20.10 5.74 17.24
N ASN A 365 -19.72 6.25 16.07
CA ASN A 365 -20.55 6.33 14.88
C ASN A 365 -20.20 5.23 13.87
#